data_cb8b838bea13b32266ec3a66e758d0ea
#
_entry.id   cb8b838bea13b32266ec3a66e758d0ea
#
_cell.length_a   1.000
_cell.length_b   1.000
_cell.length_c   1.000
_cell.angle_alpha   90.00
_cell.angle_beta   90.00
_cell.angle_gamma   90.00
#
_symmetry.space_group_name_H-M   'P 1'
#
loop_
_entity.id
_entity.type
_entity.pdbx_description
1 polymer ?
#
loop_
_entity_poly.entity_id
_entity_poly.type
_entity_poly.pdbx_seq_one_letter_code
_entity_poly.pdbx_strand_id
1 'polypeptide(L)'
;MGRALRICLIGATAAVGASGVAAQAAEAPRALLETPICAQASDALDRLVAITAVMRPLTGTRRMQLQFNLMEKPRGARTYSVVSGGDLGKWVSPPDPTLGQRPTDVWKRQKQVVNLAAPVIYRFHVGFWWTGKHGLTLGRRFVWAAPCDER
;
A
#
# COMPACT_ATOMS: atom_id res chain seq x y z
N MET A 1 -14.00 14.96 86.91
CA MET A 1 -13.17 15.73 85.95
C MET A 1 -12.57 14.72 84.96
N GLY A 2 -13.17 14.50 83.83
CA GLY A 2 -12.68 13.57 82.80
C GLY A 2 -12.92 14.15 81.42
N ARG A 3 -11.85 14.55 80.77
CA ARG A 3 -11.87 15.08 79.37
C ARG A 3 -11.86 13.90 78.40
N ALA A 4 -12.93 13.76 77.64
CA ALA A 4 -12.99 12.83 76.54
C ALA A 4 -12.30 13.42 75.31
N LEU A 5 -11.28 12.71 74.81
CA LEU A 5 -10.57 13.02 73.58
C LEU A 5 -11.29 12.37 72.38
N ARG A 6 -11.85 13.17 71.51
CA ARG A 6 -12.45 12.67 70.22
C ARG A 6 -11.36 12.68 69.17
N ILE A 7 -11.04 11.49 68.66
CA ILE A 7 -10.15 11.28 67.51
C ILE A 7 -11.04 11.28 66.25
N CYS A 8 -10.88 12.27 65.36
CA CYS A 8 -11.45 12.28 64.02
C CYS A 8 -10.52 11.50 63.07
N LEU A 9 -10.97 10.38 62.58
CA LEU A 9 -10.34 9.68 61.47
C LEU A 9 -10.81 10.31 60.14
N ILE A 10 -9.86 10.97 59.45
CA ILE A 10 -10.07 11.44 58.09
C ILE A 10 -9.71 10.32 57.11
N GLY A 11 -10.69 9.70 56.51
CA GLY A 11 -10.49 8.72 55.44
C GLY A 11 -10.18 9.43 54.13
N ALA A 12 -8.95 9.28 53.59
CA ALA A 12 -8.56 9.73 52.28
C ALA A 12 -8.94 8.64 51.25
N THR A 13 -9.98 8.86 50.47
CA THR A 13 -10.32 8.03 49.26
C THR A 13 -9.45 8.48 48.09
N ALA A 14 -8.45 7.65 47.76
CA ALA A 14 -7.68 7.85 46.52
C ALA A 14 -8.50 7.37 45.30
N ALA A 15 -8.97 8.29 44.48
CA ALA A 15 -9.58 7.98 43.20
C ALA A 15 -8.47 7.63 42.19
N VAL A 16 -8.38 6.35 41.84
CA VAL A 16 -7.50 5.87 40.76
C VAL A 16 -8.17 6.22 39.43
N GLY A 17 -7.73 7.33 38.83
CA GLY A 17 -8.13 7.71 37.47
C GLY A 17 -7.50 6.75 36.46
N ALA A 18 -8.30 5.86 35.88
CA ALA A 18 -7.90 5.06 34.73
C ALA A 18 -7.80 5.98 33.51
N SER A 19 -6.59 6.43 33.20
CA SER A 19 -6.30 7.13 31.92
C SER A 19 -6.35 6.11 30.81
N GLY A 20 -7.53 5.97 30.19
CA GLY A 20 -7.71 5.22 28.96
C GLY A 20 -6.93 5.88 27.83
N VAL A 21 -5.78 5.31 27.49
CA VAL A 21 -5.07 5.66 26.27
C VAL A 21 -5.94 5.19 25.10
N ALA A 22 -6.67 6.12 24.46
CA ALA A 22 -7.38 5.82 23.22
C ALA A 22 -6.32 5.43 22.18
N ALA A 23 -6.29 4.14 21.81
CA ALA A 23 -5.45 3.66 20.72
C ALA A 23 -5.95 4.36 19.44
N GLN A 24 -5.19 5.32 18.93
CA GLN A 24 -5.45 5.92 17.64
C GLN A 24 -5.29 4.83 16.59
N ALA A 25 -6.39 4.49 15.89
CA ALA A 25 -6.33 3.58 14.76
C ALA A 25 -5.38 4.16 13.72
N ALA A 26 -4.33 3.41 13.38
CA ALA A 26 -3.35 3.85 12.40
C ALA A 26 -4.06 4.13 11.06
N GLU A 27 -3.81 5.29 10.47
CA GLU A 27 -4.41 5.66 9.19
C GLU A 27 -3.97 4.65 8.11
N ALA A 28 -4.95 4.15 7.33
CA ALA A 28 -4.67 3.19 6.27
C ALA A 28 -3.70 3.79 5.23
N PRO A 29 -2.68 3.04 4.77
CA PRO A 29 -1.68 3.56 3.85
C PRO A 29 -2.32 4.07 2.54
N ARG A 30 -1.83 5.21 2.04
CA ARG A 30 -2.32 5.84 0.81
C ARG A 30 -1.88 5.11 -0.45
N ALA A 31 -0.75 4.42 -0.39
CA ALA A 31 -0.20 3.54 -1.43
C ALA A 31 0.14 2.19 -0.81
N LEU A 32 -0.47 1.14 -1.32
CA LEU A 32 -0.27 -0.23 -0.83
C LEU A 32 -0.22 -1.19 -2.00
N LEU A 33 0.65 -2.19 -1.93
CA LEU A 33 0.62 -3.37 -2.78
C LEU A 33 0.15 -4.57 -1.97
N GLU A 34 -0.79 -5.33 -2.50
CA GLU A 34 -1.16 -6.64 -1.94
C GLU A 34 -0.05 -7.66 -2.25
N THR A 35 -0.11 -8.83 -1.65
CA THR A 35 0.86 -9.91 -1.94
C THR A 35 0.78 -10.29 -3.43
N PRO A 36 1.91 -10.38 -4.14
CA PRO A 36 1.89 -10.78 -5.54
C PRO A 36 1.43 -12.23 -5.69
N ILE A 37 0.74 -12.51 -6.79
CA ILE A 37 0.41 -13.85 -7.22
C ILE A 37 1.49 -14.30 -8.17
N CYS A 38 2.12 -15.44 -7.88
CA CYS A 38 3.17 -16.06 -8.69
C CYS A 38 2.67 -17.46 -9.08
N ALA A 39 2.30 -17.67 -10.33
CA ALA A 39 1.89 -18.98 -10.83
C ALA A 39 3.03 -19.59 -11.63
N GLN A 40 3.75 -20.49 -10.99
CA GLN A 40 4.81 -21.29 -11.62
C GLN A 40 4.19 -22.42 -12.43
N ALA A 41 4.64 -22.60 -13.66
CA ALA A 41 4.24 -23.70 -14.52
C ALA A 41 5.41 -24.18 -15.38
N SER A 42 5.37 -25.43 -15.81
CA SER A 42 6.36 -25.97 -16.77
C SER A 42 6.24 -25.32 -18.14
N ASP A 43 5.00 -25.03 -18.58
CA ASP A 43 4.74 -24.29 -19.81
C ASP A 43 4.83 -22.76 -19.57
N ALA A 44 5.53 -22.07 -20.48
CA ALA A 44 5.66 -20.63 -20.43
C ALA A 44 4.30 -19.91 -20.54
N LEU A 45 3.36 -20.48 -21.30
CA LEU A 45 2.03 -19.91 -21.52
C LEU A 45 1.21 -19.84 -20.22
N ASP A 46 1.48 -20.73 -19.28
CA ASP A 46 0.76 -20.82 -18.00
C ASP A 46 1.46 -20.06 -16.86
N ARG A 47 2.69 -19.56 -17.09
CA ARG A 47 3.40 -18.76 -16.08
C ARG A 47 2.85 -17.35 -16.04
N LEU A 48 2.54 -16.89 -14.84
CA LEU A 48 2.04 -15.53 -14.65
C LEU A 48 2.53 -14.92 -13.34
N VAL A 49 2.67 -13.60 -13.37
CA VAL A 49 2.77 -12.79 -12.16
C VAL A 49 1.68 -11.73 -12.16
N ALA A 50 1.05 -11.52 -11.01
CA ALA A 50 0.06 -10.47 -10.84
C ALA A 50 0.28 -9.71 -9.55
N ILE A 51 -0.08 -8.43 -9.55
CA ILE A 51 -0.03 -7.54 -8.38
C ILE A 51 -1.28 -6.68 -8.32
N THR A 52 -1.83 -6.48 -7.13
CA THR A 52 -2.91 -5.53 -6.90
C THR A 52 -2.33 -4.30 -6.19
N ALA A 53 -2.52 -3.15 -6.80
CA ALA A 53 -2.23 -1.85 -6.20
C ALA A 53 -3.50 -1.27 -5.58
N VAL A 54 -3.38 -0.76 -4.36
CA VAL A 54 -4.46 -0.06 -3.64
C VAL A 54 -4.02 1.37 -3.40
N MET A 55 -4.80 2.31 -3.92
CA MET A 55 -4.51 3.74 -3.87
C MET A 55 -5.66 4.49 -3.19
N ARG A 56 -5.33 5.37 -2.25
CA ARG A 56 -6.27 6.27 -1.58
C ARG A 56 -5.86 7.72 -1.81
N PRO A 57 -6.82 8.66 -1.88
CA PRO A 57 -6.50 10.04 -2.17
C PRO A 57 -5.73 10.71 -1.02
N LEU A 58 -4.87 11.66 -1.38
CA LEU A 58 -4.35 12.67 -0.47
C LEU A 58 -5.35 13.85 -0.40
N THR A 59 -5.24 14.67 0.64
CA THR A 59 -6.05 15.88 0.74
C THR A 59 -5.84 16.78 -0.50
N GLY A 60 -6.93 17.16 -1.15
CA GLY A 60 -6.90 17.99 -2.35
C GLY A 60 -6.69 17.23 -3.66
N THR A 61 -6.63 15.90 -3.65
CA THR A 61 -6.53 15.07 -4.86
C THR A 61 -7.68 15.34 -5.83
N ARG A 62 -7.34 15.51 -7.12
CA ARG A 62 -8.26 15.60 -8.24
C ARG A 62 -8.12 14.46 -9.22
N ARG A 63 -6.91 13.88 -9.31
CA ARG A 63 -6.61 12.73 -10.16
C ARG A 63 -5.65 11.79 -9.44
N MET A 64 -5.90 10.50 -9.60
CA MET A 64 -5.02 9.41 -9.19
C MET A 64 -4.49 8.70 -10.43
N GLN A 65 -3.21 8.32 -10.42
CA GLN A 65 -2.60 7.54 -11.50
C GLN A 65 -1.71 6.44 -10.93
N LEU A 66 -1.70 5.30 -11.61
CA LEU A 66 -0.83 4.16 -11.32
C LEU A 66 0.07 3.87 -12.51
N GLN A 67 1.28 3.40 -12.25
CA GLN A 67 2.21 2.90 -13.26
C GLN A 67 2.75 1.56 -12.80
N PHE A 68 2.61 0.53 -13.63
CA PHE A 68 3.14 -0.79 -13.34
C PHE A 68 4.38 -1.05 -14.19
N ASN A 69 5.54 -1.17 -13.56
CA ASN A 69 6.76 -1.62 -14.21
C ASN A 69 7.02 -3.06 -13.75
N LEU A 70 7.18 -3.97 -14.69
CA LEU A 70 7.66 -5.31 -14.39
C LEU A 70 9.16 -5.34 -14.62
N MET A 71 9.89 -5.82 -13.65
CA MET A 71 11.33 -5.98 -13.68
C MET A 71 11.67 -7.46 -13.67
N GLU A 72 12.63 -7.86 -14.51
CA GLU A 72 13.11 -9.23 -14.59
C GLU A 72 14.59 -9.33 -14.22
N LYS A 73 14.96 -10.43 -13.59
CA LYS A 73 16.34 -10.77 -13.29
C LYS A 73 16.58 -12.24 -13.64
N PRO A 74 17.17 -12.54 -14.80
CA PRO A 74 17.56 -13.88 -15.17
C PRO A 74 18.51 -14.49 -14.12
N ARG A 75 18.46 -15.82 -13.97
CA ARG A 75 19.34 -16.53 -13.04
C ARG A 75 20.81 -16.21 -13.36
N GLY A 76 21.57 -15.85 -12.34
CA GLY A 76 22.99 -15.43 -12.50
C GLY A 76 23.19 -13.95 -12.83
N ALA A 77 22.14 -13.20 -13.23
CA ALA A 77 22.23 -11.76 -13.41
C ALA A 77 22.35 -11.05 -12.05
N ARG A 78 23.10 -9.93 -12.02
CA ARG A 78 23.28 -9.12 -10.80
C ARG A 78 22.21 -8.05 -10.64
N THR A 79 21.62 -7.60 -11.73
CA THR A 79 20.68 -6.47 -11.79
C THR A 79 19.37 -6.88 -12.44
N TYR A 80 18.32 -6.15 -12.12
CA TYR A 80 17.05 -6.24 -12.80
C TYR A 80 17.08 -5.41 -14.10
N SER A 81 16.39 -5.88 -15.14
CA SER A 81 16.06 -5.16 -16.36
C SER A 81 14.55 -4.95 -16.48
N VAL A 82 14.15 -3.96 -17.26
CA VAL A 82 12.73 -3.62 -17.47
C VAL A 82 12.13 -4.56 -18.50
N VAL A 83 10.99 -5.17 -18.18
CA VAL A 83 10.15 -5.88 -19.16
C VAL A 83 9.26 -4.86 -19.87
N SER A 84 9.32 -4.85 -21.19
CA SER A 84 8.50 -3.97 -22.04
C SER A 84 7.33 -4.73 -22.64
N GLY A 85 6.22 -4.05 -22.84
CA GLY A 85 5.04 -4.60 -23.53
C GLY A 85 3.72 -4.09 -22.98
N GLY A 86 2.71 -4.04 -23.81
CA GLY A 86 1.36 -3.63 -23.44
C GLY A 86 1.30 -2.22 -22.84
N ASP A 87 0.75 -2.12 -21.64
CA ASP A 87 0.65 -0.88 -20.85
C ASP A 87 1.68 -0.80 -19.70
N LEU A 88 2.65 -1.74 -19.65
CA LEU A 88 3.76 -1.64 -18.71
C LEU A 88 4.53 -0.35 -18.91
N GLY A 89 4.88 0.31 -17.81
CA GLY A 89 5.58 1.59 -17.83
C GLY A 89 4.72 2.82 -18.14
N LYS A 90 3.42 2.65 -18.44
CA LYS A 90 2.50 3.76 -18.72
C LYS A 90 1.73 4.16 -17.47
N TRP A 91 1.51 5.48 -17.31
CA TRP A 91 0.59 6.00 -16.30
C TRP A 91 -0.84 5.80 -16.75
N VAL A 92 -1.64 5.18 -15.89
CA VAL A 92 -3.06 4.92 -16.11
C VAL A 92 -3.90 5.59 -15.04
N SER A 93 -5.08 6.07 -15.43
CA SER A 93 -6.08 6.68 -14.52
C SER A 93 -7.22 5.69 -14.29
N PRO A 94 -8.00 5.83 -13.21
CA PRO A 94 -9.21 5.05 -13.04
C PRO A 94 -10.22 5.34 -14.14
N PRO A 95 -11.09 4.37 -14.50
CA PRO A 95 -12.14 4.58 -15.49
C PRO A 95 -13.12 5.69 -15.09
N ASP A 96 -13.43 5.79 -13.79
CA ASP A 96 -14.22 6.89 -13.24
C ASP A 96 -13.30 8.09 -12.94
N PRO A 97 -13.42 9.22 -13.67
CA PRO A 97 -12.55 10.38 -13.48
C PRO A 97 -12.80 11.11 -12.15
N THR A 98 -13.90 10.82 -11.44
CA THR A 98 -14.23 11.41 -10.13
C THR A 98 -13.60 10.63 -8.98
N LEU A 99 -13.12 9.41 -9.23
CA LEU A 99 -12.51 8.57 -8.20
C LEU A 99 -11.23 9.22 -7.66
N GLY A 100 -11.17 9.37 -6.37
CA GLY A 100 -10.07 10.03 -5.64
C GLY A 100 -10.39 11.47 -5.21
N GLN A 101 -11.56 11.99 -5.54
CA GLN A 101 -11.97 13.33 -5.10
C GLN A 101 -12.58 13.34 -3.70
N ARG A 102 -13.03 12.18 -3.20
CA ARG A 102 -13.55 12.00 -1.84
C ARG A 102 -12.49 11.34 -0.95
N PRO A 103 -12.35 11.77 0.31
CA PRO A 103 -11.37 11.20 1.24
C PRO A 103 -11.50 9.68 1.46
N THR A 104 -12.72 9.15 1.29
CA THR A 104 -13.06 7.74 1.47
C THR A 104 -12.86 6.88 0.22
N ASP A 105 -12.55 7.49 -0.92
CA ASP A 105 -12.35 6.76 -2.17
C ASP A 105 -11.16 5.78 -2.05
N VAL A 106 -11.33 4.62 -2.69
CA VAL A 106 -10.29 3.60 -2.79
C VAL A 106 -10.26 3.08 -4.22
N TRP A 107 -9.11 3.19 -4.85
CA TRP A 107 -8.88 2.59 -6.15
C TRP A 107 -8.03 1.34 -6.03
N LYS A 108 -8.59 0.20 -6.44
CA LYS A 108 -7.87 -1.07 -6.58
C LYS A 108 -7.71 -1.40 -8.05
N ARG A 109 -6.49 -1.72 -8.45
CA ARG A 109 -6.18 -2.17 -9.80
C ARG A 109 -5.21 -3.34 -9.76
N GLN A 110 -5.62 -4.45 -10.40
CA GLN A 110 -4.74 -5.58 -10.62
C GLN A 110 -4.04 -5.44 -11.98
N LYS A 111 -2.77 -5.76 -12.02
CA LYS A 111 -1.97 -5.95 -13.23
C LYS A 111 -1.47 -7.38 -13.26
N GLN A 112 -1.74 -8.06 -14.36
CA GLN A 112 -1.27 -9.41 -14.62
C GLN A 112 -0.39 -9.41 -15.86
N VAL A 113 0.68 -10.20 -15.83
CA VAL A 113 1.56 -10.47 -16.96
C VAL A 113 1.71 -11.97 -17.08
N VAL A 114 1.51 -12.49 -18.28
CA VAL A 114 1.53 -13.92 -18.63
C VAL A 114 2.66 -14.22 -19.62
N ASN A 115 2.86 -15.47 -19.97
CA ASN A 115 3.87 -15.95 -20.92
C ASN A 115 5.31 -15.60 -20.46
N LEU A 116 5.59 -15.85 -19.20
CA LEU A 116 6.84 -15.47 -18.58
C LEU A 116 7.94 -16.50 -18.84
N ALA A 117 9.17 -16.04 -19.07
CA ALA A 117 10.34 -16.88 -19.17
C ALA A 117 10.72 -17.50 -17.81
N ALA A 118 11.39 -18.63 -17.84
CA ALA A 118 12.05 -19.26 -16.67
C ALA A 118 13.42 -19.80 -17.11
N PRO A 119 14.41 -19.86 -16.20
CA PRO A 119 14.37 -19.44 -14.81
C PRO A 119 14.67 -17.94 -14.66
N VAL A 120 13.71 -17.17 -14.19
CA VAL A 120 13.79 -15.70 -14.06
C VAL A 120 13.07 -15.27 -12.76
N ILE A 121 13.61 -14.29 -12.07
CA ILE A 121 12.94 -13.64 -10.95
C ILE A 121 12.25 -12.38 -11.47
N TYR A 122 10.95 -12.29 -11.28
CA TYR A 122 10.14 -11.12 -11.63
C TYR A 122 9.78 -10.32 -10.39
N ARG A 123 9.69 -9.00 -10.56
CA ARG A 123 9.30 -8.10 -9.47
C ARG A 123 8.60 -6.87 -10.03
N PHE A 124 7.42 -6.52 -9.49
CA PHE A 124 6.77 -5.26 -9.83
C PHE A 124 7.41 -4.08 -9.07
N HIS A 125 7.54 -2.97 -9.77
CA HIS A 125 7.86 -1.65 -9.24
C HIS A 125 6.73 -0.70 -9.64
N VAL A 126 5.86 -0.37 -8.67
CA VAL A 126 4.60 0.32 -8.94
C VAL A 126 4.69 1.78 -8.50
N GLY A 127 4.37 2.68 -9.43
CA GLY A 127 4.28 4.10 -9.20
C GLY A 127 2.85 4.52 -8.84
N PHE A 128 2.75 5.42 -7.88
CA PHE A 128 1.52 6.09 -7.43
C PHE A 128 1.71 7.58 -7.60
N TRP A 129 0.76 8.25 -8.25
CA TRP A 129 0.84 9.68 -8.48
C TRP A 129 -0.51 10.36 -8.21
N TRP A 130 -0.49 11.35 -7.31
CA TRP A 130 -1.64 12.18 -6.95
C TRP A 130 -1.44 13.58 -7.50
N THR A 131 -2.42 14.08 -8.21
CA THR A 131 -2.46 15.45 -8.69
C THR A 131 -3.69 16.18 -8.18
N GLY A 132 -3.51 17.45 -7.83
CA GLY A 132 -4.54 18.37 -7.38
C GLY A 132 -5.09 19.26 -8.51
N LYS A 133 -5.63 20.40 -8.13
CA LYS A 133 -6.07 21.43 -9.08
C LYS A 133 -4.93 21.87 -10.01
N HIS A 134 -5.26 22.17 -11.26
CA HIS A 134 -4.32 22.65 -12.28
C HIS A 134 -3.11 21.73 -12.53
N GLY A 135 -3.26 20.43 -12.22
CA GLY A 135 -2.19 19.44 -12.42
C GLY A 135 -1.06 19.49 -11.38
N LEU A 136 -1.24 20.22 -10.28
CA LEU A 136 -0.24 20.29 -9.21
C LEU A 136 0.01 18.89 -8.63
N THR A 137 1.26 18.46 -8.62
CA THR A 137 1.65 17.20 -7.97
C THR A 137 1.52 17.33 -6.45
N LEU A 138 0.64 16.54 -5.84
CA LEU A 138 0.46 16.46 -4.39
C LEU A 138 1.39 15.42 -3.77
N GLY A 139 1.69 14.38 -4.52
CA GLY A 139 2.61 13.31 -4.09
C GLY A 139 2.91 12.34 -5.21
N ARG A 140 4.09 11.73 -5.13
CA ARG A 140 4.52 10.64 -6.00
C ARG A 140 5.28 9.62 -5.16
N ARG A 141 4.97 8.35 -5.33
CA ARG A 141 5.62 7.27 -4.59
C ARG A 141 5.80 6.06 -5.47
N PHE A 142 6.93 5.39 -5.31
CA PHE A 142 7.19 4.08 -5.92
C PHE A 142 7.34 3.02 -4.83
N VAL A 143 6.73 1.86 -5.06
CA VAL A 143 6.73 0.75 -4.10
C VAL A 143 7.15 -0.52 -4.84
N TRP A 144 8.08 -1.27 -4.26
CA TRP A 144 8.48 -2.58 -4.75
C TRP A 144 7.58 -3.67 -4.17
N ALA A 145 7.07 -4.55 -5.02
CA ALA A 145 6.42 -5.77 -4.60
C ALA A 145 7.45 -6.81 -4.10
N ALA A 146 6.99 -7.86 -3.44
CA ALA A 146 7.81 -9.04 -3.21
C ALA A 146 8.20 -9.70 -4.56
N PRO A 147 9.37 -10.35 -4.67
CA PRO A 147 9.77 -11.02 -5.89
C PRO A 147 8.97 -12.31 -6.12
N CYS A 148 8.76 -12.67 -7.40
CA CYS A 148 8.30 -13.95 -7.87
C CYS A 148 9.46 -14.70 -8.53
N ASP A 149 9.78 -15.88 -8.07
CA ASP A 149 10.84 -16.74 -8.63
C ASP A 149 10.18 -17.78 -9.56
N GLU A 150 10.25 -17.54 -10.86
CA GLU A 150 9.81 -18.48 -11.89
C GLU A 150 10.92 -19.49 -12.17
N ARG A 151 10.66 -20.77 -11.83
CA ARG A 151 11.65 -21.87 -11.93
C ARG A 151 11.42 -22.73 -13.14
#